data_cfce0c9f97347daf194a2e9e0d8ebc4a
#
_entry.id   cfce0c9f97347daf194a2e9e0d8ebc4a
#
_cell.length_a   1.000
_cell.length_b   1.000
_cell.length_c   1.000
_cell.angle_alpha   90.00
_cell.angle_beta   90.00
_cell.angle_gamma   90.00
#
_symmetry.space_group_name_H-M   'P 1'
#
loop_
_entity.id
_entity.type
_entity.pdbx_description
1 polymer ?
#
loop_
_entity_poly.entity_id
_entity_poly.type
_entity_poly.pdbx_seq_one_letter_code
_entity_poly.pdbx_strand_id
1 'polypeptide(L)'
;MKEIRHSRGLRDRKSHLSPDAERLVAGALGLANSGSRAEDRFWEAALAGRIEKLLDGGHSRAVHDALDRLNKADGEAYGALIEAVEDASESAVLEIDGQAWDCLLVSAPLVVWTRFRIPSGALSADAASAVSAHWYAHVLARDARFRLVPWLYSIDQLPRDFADLRKVLKRLAVSAIGGAAPRIDLKSLPETADMLADARFLLGVVAVPRGAPMFRWQEVDQPGRSASAPAHAPEAGEHASRVQCLEQWIAQVRPNLEPLLPGCGFECLLPDAYHINMRESDRRVRPFGVRAAVHFLTHALTLDASQLHASVAAFGSERIDEYRIGLVPSDSDEVAQGVVWPLLGSESEHDEPSQLEAIREVLREAGVTDIRIWPEVNEPEYCEDCGVPLYPNLK
;
A
#
# COMPACT_ATOMS: atom_id res chain seq x y z
N MET A 1 35.00 -33.65 -26.96
CA MET A 1 34.26 -34.31 -25.88
C MET A 1 34.69 -33.67 -24.57
N LYS A 2 33.89 -32.74 -24.06
CA LYS A 2 34.00 -32.21 -22.70
C LYS A 2 32.71 -32.51 -21.98
N GLU A 3 32.82 -33.27 -20.90
CA GLU A 3 31.68 -33.72 -20.09
C GLU A 3 30.97 -32.54 -19.43
N ILE A 4 29.66 -32.48 -19.66
CA ILE A 4 28.77 -31.58 -18.97
C ILE A 4 28.58 -32.11 -17.54
N ARG A 5 29.18 -31.44 -16.56
CA ARG A 5 28.94 -31.69 -15.15
C ARG A 5 27.50 -31.28 -14.80
N HIS A 6 26.66 -32.25 -14.55
CA HIS A 6 25.35 -32.07 -13.95
C HIS A 6 25.49 -31.31 -12.63
N SER A 7 24.86 -30.13 -12.57
CA SER A 7 24.72 -29.39 -11.32
C SER A 7 23.91 -30.24 -10.33
N ARG A 8 24.54 -30.56 -9.22
CA ARG A 8 23.93 -31.24 -8.09
C ARG A 8 22.76 -30.40 -7.60
N GLY A 9 21.58 -31.03 -7.53
CA GLY A 9 20.35 -30.45 -7.02
C GLY A 9 20.58 -29.69 -5.72
N LEU A 10 20.00 -28.51 -5.63
CA LEU A 10 19.81 -27.81 -4.37
C LEU A 10 19.01 -28.76 -3.44
N ARG A 11 19.71 -29.37 -2.50
CA ARG A 11 19.07 -30.04 -1.37
C ARG A 11 18.29 -28.96 -0.63
N ASP A 12 17.00 -29.20 -0.50
CA ASP A 12 16.09 -28.54 0.42
C ASP A 12 16.77 -28.41 1.79
N ARG A 13 17.45 -27.29 2.02
CA ARG A 13 17.89 -26.92 3.36
C ARG A 13 16.60 -26.57 4.07
N LYS A 14 16.07 -27.48 4.90
CA LYS A 14 15.14 -27.12 5.97
C LYS A 14 15.79 -25.94 6.68
N SER A 15 15.37 -24.72 6.32
CA SER A 15 15.88 -23.50 6.97
C SER A 15 15.39 -23.56 8.39
N HIS A 16 16.30 -23.83 9.33
CA HIS A 16 15.98 -23.71 10.75
C HIS A 16 15.62 -22.25 11.00
N LEU A 17 14.38 -22.02 11.40
CA LEU A 17 13.94 -20.71 11.85
C LEU A 17 14.79 -20.29 13.06
N SER A 18 15.03 -18.99 13.19
CA SER A 18 15.61 -18.45 14.41
C SER A 18 14.64 -18.66 15.60
N PRO A 19 15.14 -18.72 16.84
CA PRO A 19 14.27 -18.87 18.01
C PRO A 19 13.21 -17.77 18.12
N ASP A 20 13.47 -16.58 17.61
CA ASP A 20 12.50 -15.49 17.57
C ASP A 20 11.45 -15.71 16.50
N ALA A 21 11.82 -16.18 15.30
CA ALA A 21 10.86 -16.54 14.26
C ALA A 21 9.97 -17.72 14.70
N GLU A 22 10.53 -18.76 15.34
CA GLU A 22 9.73 -19.87 15.88
C GLU A 22 8.69 -19.42 16.91
N ARG A 23 9.05 -18.46 17.76
CA ARG A 23 8.12 -17.90 18.75
C ARG A 23 7.03 -17.05 18.12
N LEU A 24 7.33 -16.31 17.04
CA LEU A 24 6.32 -15.58 16.26
C LEU A 24 5.34 -16.54 15.60
N VAL A 25 5.84 -17.60 14.95
CA VAL A 25 5.01 -18.66 14.36
C VAL A 25 4.10 -19.31 15.42
N ALA A 26 4.68 -19.69 16.58
CA ALA A 26 3.90 -20.30 17.66
C ALA A 26 2.82 -19.34 18.21
N GLY A 27 3.14 -18.05 18.36
CA GLY A 27 2.18 -17.04 18.81
C GLY A 27 1.04 -16.83 17.82
N ALA A 28 1.35 -16.75 16.52
CA ALA A 28 0.35 -16.59 15.45
C ALA A 28 -0.57 -17.82 15.34
N LEU A 29 -0.01 -19.04 15.40
CA LEU A 29 -0.79 -20.26 15.47
C LEU A 29 -1.66 -20.34 16.74
N GLY A 30 -1.14 -19.85 17.87
CA GLY A 30 -1.91 -19.76 19.12
C GLY A 30 -3.09 -18.80 19.00
N LEU A 31 -2.92 -17.67 18.31
CA LEU A 31 -3.99 -16.70 18.05
C LEU A 31 -5.02 -17.26 17.08
N ALA A 32 -4.60 -17.81 15.95
CA ALA A 32 -5.49 -18.40 14.94
C ALA A 32 -6.33 -19.57 15.47
N ASN A 33 -5.80 -20.35 16.42
CA ASN A 33 -6.50 -21.49 17.05
C ASN A 33 -7.12 -21.15 18.41
N SER A 34 -7.21 -19.89 18.76
CA SER A 34 -7.77 -19.47 20.03
C SER A 34 -9.27 -19.79 20.12
N GLY A 35 -9.72 -20.23 21.29
CA GLY A 35 -11.12 -20.58 21.56
C GLY A 35 -11.85 -19.54 22.43
N SER A 36 -11.18 -18.48 22.84
CA SER A 36 -11.78 -17.50 23.76
C SER A 36 -11.12 -16.13 23.69
N ARG A 37 -11.90 -15.08 23.96
CA ARG A 37 -11.39 -13.69 24.05
C ARG A 37 -10.26 -13.50 25.08
N ALA A 38 -10.14 -14.40 26.05
CA ALA A 38 -9.04 -14.33 27.03
C ALA A 38 -7.73 -14.83 26.43
N GLU A 39 -7.82 -15.89 25.62
CA GLU A 39 -6.68 -16.41 24.84
C GLU A 39 -6.29 -15.44 23.73
N ASP A 40 -7.26 -14.86 23.00
CA ASP A 40 -6.99 -13.82 22.00
C ASP A 40 -6.12 -12.71 22.59
N ARG A 41 -6.58 -12.09 23.67
CA ARG A 41 -5.84 -11.01 24.35
C ARG A 41 -4.44 -11.41 24.81
N PHE A 42 -4.29 -12.66 25.25
CA PHE A 42 -2.99 -13.17 25.66
C PHE A 42 -2.03 -13.27 24.49
N TRP A 43 -2.49 -13.87 23.37
CA TRP A 43 -1.65 -14.07 22.19
C TRP A 43 -1.38 -12.74 21.46
N GLU A 44 -2.38 -11.87 21.33
CA GLU A 44 -2.23 -10.52 20.79
C GLU A 44 -1.17 -9.73 21.55
N ALA A 45 -1.27 -9.68 22.87
CA ALA A 45 -0.29 -8.97 23.71
C ALA A 45 1.12 -9.58 23.63
N ALA A 46 1.22 -10.91 23.57
CA ALA A 46 2.49 -11.62 23.48
C ALA A 46 3.16 -11.38 22.09
N LEU A 47 2.38 -11.39 21.00
CA LEU A 47 2.85 -11.07 19.65
C LEU A 47 3.28 -9.61 19.56
N ALA A 48 2.42 -8.67 19.93
CA ALA A 48 2.70 -7.24 19.86
C ALA A 48 4.00 -6.89 20.59
N GLY A 49 4.16 -7.30 21.86
CA GLY A 49 5.36 -6.99 22.63
C GLY A 49 6.64 -7.59 22.06
N ARG A 50 6.56 -8.76 21.39
CA ARG A 50 7.70 -9.39 20.74
C ARG A 50 8.05 -8.71 19.42
N ILE A 51 7.04 -8.43 18.57
CA ILE A 51 7.22 -7.74 17.29
C ILE A 51 7.82 -6.36 17.53
N GLU A 52 7.25 -5.58 18.43
CA GLU A 52 7.79 -4.26 18.79
C GLU A 52 9.27 -4.31 19.16
N LYS A 53 9.65 -5.27 20.03
CA LYS A 53 11.05 -5.44 20.47
C LYS A 53 11.96 -5.79 19.28
N LEU A 54 11.51 -6.63 18.36
CA LEU A 54 12.28 -7.02 17.17
C LEU A 54 12.44 -5.84 16.22
N LEU A 55 11.36 -5.11 15.92
CA LEU A 55 11.38 -3.96 15.04
C LEU A 55 12.23 -2.82 15.60
N ASP A 56 12.12 -2.54 16.91
CA ASP A 56 12.94 -1.55 17.61
C ASP A 56 14.44 -1.90 17.60
N GLY A 57 14.75 -3.20 17.66
CA GLY A 57 16.12 -3.72 17.56
C GLY A 57 16.64 -3.81 16.12
N GLY A 58 15.84 -3.55 15.11
CA GLY A 58 16.20 -3.72 13.70
C GLY A 58 16.32 -5.18 13.25
N HIS A 59 15.60 -6.10 13.92
CA HIS A 59 15.67 -7.54 13.66
C HIS A 59 14.51 -8.03 12.78
N SER A 60 14.20 -7.33 11.69
CA SER A 60 13.09 -7.65 10.77
C SER A 60 13.23 -9.03 10.14
N ARG A 61 14.44 -9.57 9.99
CA ARG A 61 14.64 -10.87 9.36
C ARG A 61 13.84 -11.98 10.05
N ALA A 62 13.79 -11.99 11.40
CA ALA A 62 13.00 -12.98 12.13
C ALA A 62 11.50 -12.86 11.84
N VAL A 63 11.03 -11.64 11.60
CA VAL A 63 9.64 -11.37 11.22
C VAL A 63 9.36 -11.88 9.80
N HIS A 64 10.22 -11.57 8.85
CA HIS A 64 10.09 -12.08 7.47
C HIS A 64 10.15 -13.61 7.40
N ASP A 65 11.13 -14.24 8.07
CA ASP A 65 11.25 -15.70 8.11
C ASP A 65 9.99 -16.37 8.69
N ALA A 66 9.35 -15.75 9.70
CA ALA A 66 8.10 -16.24 10.28
C ALA A 66 6.90 -16.08 9.33
N LEU A 67 6.77 -14.93 8.67
CA LEU A 67 5.75 -14.67 7.66
C LEU A 67 5.88 -15.63 6.48
N ASP A 68 7.08 -15.81 5.92
CA ASP A 68 7.35 -16.74 4.82
C ASP A 68 6.99 -18.17 5.18
N ARG A 69 7.23 -18.56 6.44
CA ARG A 69 6.87 -19.87 6.93
C ARG A 69 5.35 -20.08 6.99
N LEU A 70 4.63 -19.10 7.56
CA LEU A 70 3.17 -19.19 7.72
C LEU A 70 2.43 -19.03 6.40
N ASN A 71 2.91 -18.20 5.51
CA ASN A 71 2.34 -18.02 4.17
C ASN A 71 2.20 -19.35 3.40
N LYS A 72 3.13 -20.27 3.64
CA LYS A 72 3.14 -21.62 3.03
C LYS A 72 2.38 -22.67 3.84
N ALA A 73 2.19 -22.47 5.13
CA ALA A 73 1.73 -23.51 6.03
C ALA A 73 0.32 -23.29 6.56
N ASP A 74 -0.07 -22.01 6.80
CA ASP A 74 -1.32 -21.67 7.49
C ASP A 74 -1.69 -20.20 7.19
N GLY A 75 -2.68 -20.01 6.31
CA GLY A 75 -3.11 -18.68 5.85
C GLY A 75 -3.78 -17.85 6.95
N GLU A 76 -4.47 -18.48 7.92
CA GLU A 76 -5.12 -17.79 9.03
C GLU A 76 -4.08 -17.26 10.02
N ALA A 77 -3.12 -18.09 10.40
CA ALA A 77 -2.00 -17.66 11.25
C ALA A 77 -1.10 -16.65 10.54
N TYR A 78 -0.93 -16.74 9.21
CA TYR A 78 -0.27 -15.69 8.42
C TYR A 78 -1.01 -14.37 8.52
N GLY A 79 -2.34 -14.38 8.34
CA GLY A 79 -3.19 -13.19 8.46
C GLY A 79 -3.05 -12.53 9.84
N ALA A 80 -3.12 -13.32 10.91
CA ALA A 80 -2.95 -12.83 12.27
C ALA A 80 -1.55 -12.21 12.52
N LEU A 81 -0.49 -12.84 11.99
CA LEU A 81 0.86 -12.32 12.16
C LEU A 81 1.10 -11.05 11.34
N ILE A 82 0.69 -11.01 10.08
CA ILE A 82 0.92 -9.84 9.24
C ILE A 82 0.18 -8.61 9.76
N GLU A 83 -1.06 -8.76 10.23
CA GLU A 83 -1.84 -7.68 10.86
C GLU A 83 -1.11 -7.11 12.08
N ALA A 84 -0.63 -7.98 12.97
CA ALA A 84 0.13 -7.56 14.16
C ALA A 84 1.46 -6.86 13.80
N VAL A 85 2.14 -7.30 12.73
CA VAL A 85 3.40 -6.69 12.26
C VAL A 85 3.15 -5.34 11.61
N GLU A 86 2.12 -5.23 10.79
CA GLU A 86 1.71 -3.97 10.17
C GLU A 86 1.35 -2.94 11.24
N ASP A 87 0.48 -3.31 12.20
CA ASP A 87 0.12 -2.42 13.31
C ASP A 87 1.36 -1.97 14.10
N ALA A 88 2.22 -2.88 14.50
CA ALA A 88 3.44 -2.55 15.24
C ALA A 88 4.45 -1.71 14.42
N SER A 89 4.42 -1.76 13.09
CA SER A 89 5.31 -0.97 12.24
C SER A 89 4.81 0.46 12.00
N GLU A 90 3.49 0.65 11.93
CA GLU A 90 2.86 1.95 11.62
C GLU A 90 2.28 2.66 12.84
N SER A 91 2.13 1.99 14.00
CA SER A 91 1.66 2.60 15.24
C SER A 91 2.67 2.48 16.40
N ALA A 92 2.64 3.43 17.32
CA ALA A 92 3.46 3.38 18.55
C ALA A 92 2.87 4.25 19.65
N VAL A 93 3.10 3.84 20.89
CA VAL A 93 2.88 4.70 22.05
C VAL A 93 4.22 5.32 22.46
N LEU A 94 4.27 6.64 22.54
CA LEU A 94 5.46 7.39 22.97
C LEU A 94 5.15 8.16 24.26
N GLU A 95 6.09 8.13 25.18
CA GLU A 95 6.04 8.97 26.37
C GLU A 95 6.98 10.17 26.20
N ILE A 96 6.42 11.38 26.18
CA ILE A 96 7.17 12.62 25.99
C ILE A 96 6.68 13.62 27.04
N ASP A 97 7.62 14.16 27.82
CA ASP A 97 7.34 15.11 28.90
C ASP A 97 6.31 14.60 29.94
N GLY A 98 6.33 13.30 30.23
CA GLY A 98 5.42 12.66 31.17
C GLY A 98 4.00 12.43 30.65
N GLN A 99 3.76 12.67 29.37
CA GLN A 99 2.50 12.39 28.69
C GLN A 99 2.65 11.25 27.69
N ALA A 100 1.71 10.29 27.71
CA ALA A 100 1.63 9.23 26.71
C ALA A 100 0.86 9.71 25.47
N TRP A 101 1.42 9.40 24.32
CA TRP A 101 0.89 9.78 23.01
C TRP A 101 0.70 8.53 22.15
N ASP A 102 -0.48 8.36 21.60
CA ASP A 102 -0.73 7.41 20.52
C ASP A 102 -0.32 8.03 19.20
N CYS A 103 0.58 7.37 18.49
CA CYS A 103 1.15 7.84 17.23
C CYS A 103 0.86 6.87 16.11
N LEU A 104 0.46 7.38 14.93
CA LEU A 104 0.15 6.60 13.74
C LEU A 104 0.84 7.20 12.52
N LEU A 105 1.54 6.36 11.77
CA LEU A 105 2.04 6.70 10.45
C LEU A 105 0.86 6.67 9.47
N VAL A 106 0.65 7.77 8.77
CA VAL A 106 -0.45 7.94 7.83
C VAL A 106 0.06 8.31 6.46
N SER A 107 -0.68 7.93 5.44
CA SER A 107 -0.40 8.34 4.07
C SER A 107 -1.66 8.87 3.39
N ALA A 108 -1.48 9.72 2.37
CA ALA A 108 -2.52 10.10 1.44
C ALA A 108 -2.08 9.70 0.03
N PRO A 109 -2.63 8.61 -0.51
CA PRO A 109 -2.28 8.16 -1.84
C PRO A 109 -2.93 9.01 -2.92
N LEU A 110 -2.22 9.13 -4.03
CA LEU A 110 -2.67 9.69 -5.29
C LEU A 110 -2.48 8.61 -6.35
N VAL A 111 -3.54 8.13 -6.95
CA VAL A 111 -3.47 7.29 -8.15
C VAL A 111 -3.24 8.20 -9.33
N VAL A 112 -2.13 8.04 -10.02
CA VAL A 112 -1.66 8.95 -11.08
C VAL A 112 -1.47 8.19 -12.37
N TRP A 113 -1.88 8.77 -13.50
CA TRP A 113 -1.68 8.18 -14.83
C TRP A 113 -1.26 9.25 -15.83
N THR A 114 -0.36 8.87 -16.73
CA THR A 114 0.15 9.71 -17.80
C THR A 114 0.87 8.85 -18.85
N ARG A 115 1.09 9.38 -20.04
CA ARG A 115 2.00 8.81 -21.03
C ARG A 115 3.43 9.36 -20.91
N PHE A 116 3.68 10.21 -19.94
CA PHE A 116 4.98 10.80 -19.64
C PHE A 116 5.52 10.21 -18.33
N ARG A 117 6.57 10.79 -17.81
CA ARG A 117 7.07 10.43 -16.48
C ARG A 117 6.17 10.99 -15.38
N ILE A 118 5.75 10.15 -14.44
CA ILE A 118 5.02 10.57 -13.25
C ILE A 118 6.00 11.19 -12.25
N PRO A 119 5.86 12.47 -11.86
CA PRO A 119 6.78 13.11 -10.95
C PRO A 119 6.78 12.52 -9.55
N SER A 120 7.94 12.62 -8.88
CA SER A 120 8.11 12.48 -7.43
C SER A 120 9.13 13.54 -6.98
N GLY A 121 9.10 13.97 -5.72
CA GLY A 121 10.08 14.95 -5.26
C GLY A 121 9.61 15.86 -4.15
N ALA A 122 10.43 16.89 -3.88
CA ALA A 122 10.19 17.84 -2.80
C ALA A 122 8.96 18.72 -3.06
N LEU A 123 8.14 18.89 -2.03
CA LEU A 123 7.09 19.91 -2.00
C LEU A 123 7.72 21.28 -1.68
N SER A 124 7.22 22.34 -2.32
CA SER A 124 7.53 23.70 -1.87
C SER A 124 6.97 23.93 -0.46
N ALA A 125 7.51 24.91 0.26
CA ALA A 125 7.03 25.25 1.60
C ALA A 125 5.54 25.62 1.60
N ASP A 126 5.08 26.34 0.57
CA ASP A 126 3.67 26.73 0.41
C ASP A 126 2.77 25.52 0.14
N ALA A 127 3.18 24.60 -0.75
CA ALA A 127 2.44 23.38 -1.03
C ALA A 127 2.36 22.48 0.22
N ALA A 128 3.46 22.28 0.93
CA ALA A 128 3.48 21.50 2.17
C ALA A 128 2.59 22.10 3.26
N SER A 129 2.58 23.43 3.38
CA SER A 129 1.73 24.16 4.33
C SER A 129 0.25 24.04 3.97
N ALA A 130 -0.11 24.23 2.69
CA ALA A 130 -1.49 24.09 2.21
C ALA A 130 -2.02 22.67 2.40
N VAL A 131 -1.24 21.65 2.00
CA VAL A 131 -1.60 20.24 2.21
C VAL A 131 -1.80 19.95 3.69
N SER A 132 -0.89 20.41 4.57
CA SER A 132 -1.04 20.21 6.02
C SER A 132 -2.30 20.88 6.57
N ALA A 133 -2.64 22.08 6.08
CA ALA A 133 -3.87 22.78 6.49
C ALA A 133 -5.13 21.97 6.11
N HIS A 134 -5.15 21.33 4.94
CA HIS A 134 -6.26 20.46 4.53
C HIS A 134 -6.37 19.18 5.37
N TRP A 135 -5.23 18.60 5.83
CA TRP A 135 -5.25 17.52 6.80
C TRP A 135 -5.97 17.94 8.08
N TYR A 136 -5.61 19.07 8.66
CA TYR A 136 -6.28 19.59 9.87
C TYR A 136 -7.74 19.95 9.62
N ALA A 137 -8.07 20.49 8.46
CA ALA A 137 -9.43 20.93 8.15
C ALA A 137 -10.41 19.78 7.92
N HIS A 138 -9.98 18.68 7.29
CA HIS A 138 -10.88 17.67 6.75
C HIS A 138 -10.68 16.25 7.28
N VAL A 139 -9.50 15.94 7.84
CA VAL A 139 -9.12 14.56 8.17
C VAL A 139 -8.89 14.36 9.67
N LEU A 140 -8.11 15.24 10.27
CA LEU A 140 -7.64 15.05 11.64
C LEU A 140 -8.65 15.48 12.68
N ALA A 141 -8.70 14.75 13.79
CA ALA A 141 -9.43 15.16 14.97
C ALA A 141 -8.87 16.48 15.55
N ARG A 142 -9.69 17.19 16.33
CA ARG A 142 -9.39 18.54 16.82
C ARG A 142 -8.09 18.63 17.61
N ASP A 143 -7.80 17.63 18.45
CA ASP A 143 -6.65 17.63 19.37
C ASP A 143 -5.43 16.91 18.77
N ALA A 144 -5.50 16.50 17.51
CA ALA A 144 -4.41 15.82 16.84
C ALA A 144 -3.26 16.76 16.50
N ARG A 145 -2.03 16.27 16.69
CA ARG A 145 -0.81 16.89 16.17
C ARG A 145 -0.37 16.14 14.93
N PHE A 146 0.08 16.86 13.94
CA PHE A 146 0.43 16.29 12.64
C PHE A 146 1.76 16.83 12.12
N ARG A 147 2.51 15.95 11.49
CA ARG A 147 3.73 16.31 10.77
C ARG A 147 3.75 15.66 9.39
N LEU A 148 3.64 16.48 8.35
CA LEU A 148 3.81 16.06 6.96
C LEU A 148 5.31 15.99 6.63
N VAL A 149 5.73 14.97 5.87
CA VAL A 149 7.01 14.97 5.16
C VAL A 149 6.85 15.82 3.90
N PRO A 150 7.68 16.86 3.66
CA PRO A 150 7.53 17.73 2.49
C PRO A 150 8.09 17.06 1.21
N TRP A 151 7.57 15.89 0.86
CA TRP A 151 7.98 15.07 -0.28
C TRP A 151 6.80 14.28 -0.85
N LEU A 152 6.69 14.25 -2.17
CA LEU A 152 5.77 13.39 -2.89
C LEU A 152 6.53 12.10 -3.26
N TYR A 153 6.23 11.03 -2.55
CA TYR A 153 6.92 9.74 -2.69
C TYR A 153 6.36 8.91 -3.85
N SER A 154 7.24 8.19 -4.55
CA SER A 154 6.84 6.99 -5.30
C SER A 154 6.89 5.76 -4.39
N ILE A 155 6.33 4.64 -4.83
CA ILE A 155 6.38 3.36 -4.12
C ILE A 155 7.83 2.90 -3.88
N ASP A 156 8.74 3.16 -4.83
CA ASP A 156 10.15 2.79 -4.73
C ASP A 156 10.91 3.53 -3.63
N GLN A 157 10.41 4.71 -3.26
CA GLN A 157 11.02 5.60 -2.28
C GLN A 157 10.50 5.39 -0.85
N LEU A 158 9.46 4.59 -0.67
CA LEU A 158 8.90 4.29 0.64
C LEU A 158 9.72 3.20 1.36
N PRO A 159 9.78 3.22 2.70
CA PRO A 159 10.40 2.15 3.45
C PRO A 159 9.72 0.80 3.15
N ARG A 160 10.50 -0.21 2.76
CA ARG A 160 10.00 -1.55 2.46
C ARG A 160 10.11 -2.50 3.65
N ASP A 161 10.96 -2.18 4.62
CA ASP A 161 11.21 -2.98 5.81
C ASP A 161 10.40 -2.45 6.99
N PHE A 162 9.74 -3.35 7.74
CA PHE A 162 8.90 -2.99 8.88
C PHE A 162 9.66 -2.24 9.99
N ALA A 163 10.94 -2.61 10.25
CA ALA A 163 11.73 -1.91 11.24
C ALA A 163 12.13 -0.50 10.78
N ASP A 164 12.38 -0.32 9.47
CA ASP A 164 12.67 1.02 8.93
C ASP A 164 11.42 1.89 8.95
N LEU A 165 10.25 1.31 8.66
CA LEU A 165 8.97 2.01 8.78
C LEU A 165 8.73 2.49 10.21
N ARG A 166 8.93 1.61 11.21
CA ARG A 166 8.82 1.96 12.65
C ARG A 166 9.83 3.05 13.07
N LYS A 167 11.04 3.05 12.53
CA LYS A 167 12.02 4.14 12.75
C LYS A 167 11.52 5.48 12.20
N VAL A 168 10.93 5.46 10.99
CA VAL A 168 10.33 6.66 10.37
C VAL A 168 9.17 7.17 11.23
N LEU A 169 8.24 6.29 11.64
CA LEU A 169 7.14 6.61 12.54
C LEU A 169 7.64 7.33 13.79
N LYS A 170 8.55 6.71 14.56
CA LYS A 170 9.05 7.27 15.83
C LYS A 170 9.72 8.62 15.64
N ARG A 171 10.53 8.77 14.59
CA ARG A 171 11.20 10.04 14.26
C ARG A 171 10.22 11.16 13.93
N LEU A 172 9.22 10.86 13.13
CA LEU A 172 8.18 11.82 12.76
C LEU A 172 7.26 12.15 13.93
N ALA A 173 6.94 11.19 14.79
CA ALA A 173 6.10 11.39 15.97
C ALA A 173 6.76 12.36 16.97
N VAL A 174 8.04 12.19 17.26
CA VAL A 174 8.81 13.16 18.08
C VAL A 174 8.75 14.56 17.46
N SER A 175 8.85 14.64 16.12
CA SER A 175 8.75 15.93 15.40
C SER A 175 7.34 16.52 15.48
N ALA A 176 6.29 15.72 15.37
CA ALA A 176 4.90 16.16 15.47
C ALA A 176 4.56 16.71 16.85
N ILE A 177 5.04 16.04 17.90
CA ILE A 177 4.79 16.42 19.31
C ILE A 177 5.66 17.61 19.71
N GLY A 178 6.95 17.57 19.39
CA GLY A 178 7.93 18.61 19.79
C GLY A 178 8.03 19.80 18.86
N GLY A 179 7.35 19.80 17.71
CA GLY A 179 7.32 20.92 16.76
C GLY A 179 8.57 21.09 15.88
N ALA A 180 9.67 20.35 16.13
CA ALA A 180 10.90 20.44 15.33
C ALA A 180 10.72 19.80 13.94
N ALA A 181 11.39 20.35 12.92
CA ALA A 181 11.36 19.76 11.59
C ALA A 181 12.05 18.37 11.57
N PRO A 182 11.49 17.34 10.93
CA PRO A 182 12.11 16.02 10.87
C PRO A 182 13.37 16.06 9.99
N ARG A 183 14.42 15.40 10.43
CA ARG A 183 15.62 15.18 9.62
C ARG A 183 15.46 13.88 8.84
N ILE A 184 15.04 13.97 7.59
CA ILE A 184 14.91 12.85 6.66
C ILE A 184 15.94 13.08 5.56
N ASP A 185 16.71 12.05 5.24
CA ASP A 185 17.64 12.09 4.11
C ASP A 185 16.88 11.81 2.81
N LEU A 186 16.35 12.88 2.22
CA LEU A 186 15.60 12.81 0.98
C LEU A 186 16.51 12.70 -0.27
N LYS A 187 17.84 12.90 -0.10
CA LYS A 187 18.79 12.86 -1.23
C LYS A 187 19.24 11.46 -1.60
N SER A 188 19.08 10.52 -0.68
CA SER A 188 19.46 9.11 -0.88
C SER A 188 18.31 8.25 -1.42
N LEU A 189 17.16 8.85 -1.76
CA LEU A 189 16.02 8.11 -2.27
C LEU A 189 16.31 7.55 -3.68
N PRO A 190 15.85 6.33 -3.98
CA PRO A 190 16.03 5.74 -5.31
C PRO A 190 15.27 6.52 -6.39
N GLU A 191 15.69 6.33 -7.63
CA GLU A 191 14.94 6.83 -8.77
C GLU A 191 13.62 6.09 -8.91
N THR A 192 12.62 6.78 -9.42
CA THR A 192 11.28 6.23 -9.65
C THR A 192 11.24 5.55 -11.01
N ALA A 193 10.71 4.33 -11.05
CA ALA A 193 10.44 3.63 -12.31
C ALA A 193 9.41 4.40 -13.16
N ASP A 194 9.58 4.33 -14.48
CA ASP A 194 8.63 4.94 -15.43
C ASP A 194 7.45 3.97 -15.65
N MET A 195 6.25 4.43 -15.26
CA MET A 195 5.00 3.67 -15.36
C MET A 195 3.93 4.53 -16.01
N LEU A 196 3.01 3.90 -16.75
CA LEU A 196 1.85 4.59 -17.34
C LEU A 196 0.79 4.96 -16.29
N ALA A 197 0.69 4.17 -15.24
CA ALA A 197 -0.10 4.45 -14.04
C ALA A 197 0.66 3.96 -12.81
N ASP A 198 0.65 4.72 -11.73
CA ASP A 198 1.34 4.40 -10.50
C ASP A 198 0.73 5.20 -9.33
N ALA A 199 1.09 4.85 -8.10
CA ALA A 199 0.72 5.61 -6.93
C ALA A 199 1.81 6.61 -6.52
N ARG A 200 1.38 7.75 -5.99
CA ARG A 200 2.21 8.72 -5.27
C ARG A 200 1.65 8.91 -3.88
N PHE A 201 2.52 9.19 -2.93
CA PHE A 201 2.15 9.22 -1.52
C PHE A 201 2.62 10.50 -0.84
N LEU A 202 1.71 11.14 -0.13
CA LEU A 202 2.04 12.12 0.89
C LEU A 202 2.12 11.38 2.23
N LEU A 203 3.25 11.43 2.91
CA LEU A 203 3.51 10.70 4.14
C LEU A 203 3.54 11.64 5.34
N GLY A 204 2.93 11.24 6.44
CA GLY A 204 2.93 12.02 7.68
C GLY A 204 2.71 11.16 8.91
N VAL A 205 2.77 11.78 10.08
CA VAL A 205 2.44 11.15 11.36
C VAL A 205 1.40 11.99 12.10
N VAL A 206 0.38 11.31 12.60
CA VAL A 206 -0.60 11.84 13.55
C VAL A 206 -0.19 11.41 14.94
N ALA A 207 -0.25 12.31 15.91
CA ALA A 207 -0.05 12.03 17.33
C ALA A 207 -1.16 12.66 18.17
N VAL A 208 -1.77 11.88 19.06
CA VAL A 208 -2.83 12.32 19.96
C VAL A 208 -2.53 11.91 21.39
N PRO A 209 -3.07 12.59 22.41
CA PRO A 209 -3.05 12.08 23.77
C PRO A 209 -3.65 10.68 23.82
N ARG A 210 -3.07 9.78 24.62
CA ARG A 210 -3.44 8.37 24.65
C ARG A 210 -4.95 8.16 24.77
N GLY A 211 -5.52 7.37 23.85
CA GLY A 211 -6.94 7.05 23.78
C GLY A 211 -7.84 8.13 23.16
N ALA A 212 -7.27 9.25 22.71
CA ALA A 212 -8.01 10.27 21.97
C ALA A 212 -8.23 9.87 20.50
N PRO A 213 -9.30 10.36 19.82
CA PRO A 213 -9.50 10.11 18.40
C PRO A 213 -8.40 10.77 17.57
N MET A 214 -7.95 10.07 16.52
CA MET A 214 -6.97 10.58 15.54
C MET A 214 -7.64 11.29 14.37
N PHE A 215 -8.79 10.78 13.95
CA PHE A 215 -9.51 11.24 12.77
C PHE A 215 -10.89 11.81 13.12
N ARG A 216 -11.37 12.74 12.31
CA ARG A 216 -12.69 13.38 12.49
C ARG A 216 -13.84 12.39 12.57
N TRP A 217 -13.82 11.34 11.78
CA TRP A 217 -14.86 10.30 11.78
C TRP A 217 -14.84 9.38 13.00
N GLN A 218 -13.82 9.53 13.87
CA GLN A 218 -13.74 8.84 15.17
C GLN A 218 -14.22 9.72 16.34
N GLU A 219 -14.42 11.02 16.11
CA GLU A 219 -14.92 11.92 17.15
C GLU A 219 -16.37 11.58 17.48
N VAL A 220 -16.63 11.21 18.73
CA VAL A 220 -17.99 10.97 19.25
C VAL A 220 -18.56 12.30 19.74
N ASP A 221 -19.81 12.61 19.40
CA ASP A 221 -20.49 13.75 19.98
C ASP A 221 -20.51 13.63 21.50
N GLN A 222 -19.75 14.47 22.18
CA GLN A 222 -19.86 14.63 23.63
C GLN A 222 -20.96 15.67 23.91
N PRO A 223 -22.14 15.24 24.39
CA PRO A 223 -23.16 16.18 24.79
C PRO A 223 -22.62 17.03 25.96
N GLY A 224 -22.35 18.30 25.72
CA GLY A 224 -21.92 19.26 26.75
C GLY A 224 -20.70 20.13 26.44
N ARG A 225 -19.95 19.91 25.34
CA ARG A 225 -18.79 20.74 24.97
C ARG A 225 -19.07 21.91 24.00
N SER A 226 -20.32 22.14 23.65
CA SER A 226 -20.73 23.13 22.63
C SER A 226 -20.77 24.60 23.10
N ALA A 227 -20.24 24.97 24.28
CA ALA A 227 -20.43 26.32 24.83
C ALA A 227 -19.46 27.39 24.29
N SER A 228 -18.53 27.09 23.35
CA SER A 228 -17.55 28.06 22.82
C SER A 228 -17.29 27.98 21.32
N ALA A 229 -18.20 27.39 20.52
CA ALA A 229 -18.03 27.38 19.07
C ALA A 229 -18.49 28.71 18.44
N PRO A 230 -17.78 29.25 17.44
CA PRO A 230 -18.22 30.45 16.71
C PRO A 230 -19.51 30.15 15.93
N ALA A 231 -20.37 31.19 15.77
CA ALA A 231 -21.75 31.14 15.24
C ALA A 231 -21.94 30.61 13.80
N HIS A 232 -20.89 30.04 13.17
CA HIS A 232 -20.92 29.40 11.84
C HIS A 232 -20.37 27.97 11.84
N ALA A 233 -20.28 27.31 13.01
CA ALA A 233 -20.03 25.87 13.04
C ALA A 233 -21.32 25.12 12.62
N PRO A 234 -21.23 24.02 11.81
CA PRO A 234 -22.40 23.18 11.53
C PRO A 234 -23.04 22.74 12.84
N GLU A 235 -24.36 22.63 12.82
CA GLU A 235 -25.17 22.30 13.99
C GLU A 235 -24.64 21.06 14.71
N ALA A 236 -24.54 21.15 16.03
CA ALA A 236 -24.08 20.05 16.88
C ALA A 236 -25.02 18.84 16.66
N GLY A 237 -24.50 17.74 16.09
CA GLY A 237 -25.23 16.49 15.90
C GLY A 237 -24.84 15.63 14.70
N GLU A 238 -24.11 16.15 13.71
CA GLU A 238 -23.68 15.33 12.57
C GLU A 238 -22.19 14.97 12.70
N HIS A 239 -21.90 13.71 13.01
CA HIS A 239 -20.57 13.15 12.81
C HIS A 239 -20.19 13.26 11.34
N ALA A 240 -19.07 13.89 11.03
CA ALA A 240 -18.53 13.87 9.69
C ALA A 240 -18.28 12.42 9.29
N SER A 241 -19.08 11.88 8.36
CA SER A 241 -18.86 10.53 7.87
C SER A 241 -17.50 10.47 7.14
N ARG A 242 -16.90 9.29 7.08
CA ARG A 242 -15.66 9.09 6.33
C ARG A 242 -15.81 9.52 4.86
N VAL A 243 -17.00 9.31 4.27
CA VAL A 243 -17.32 9.73 2.89
C VAL A 243 -17.31 11.25 2.76
N GLN A 244 -17.95 11.96 3.68
CA GLN A 244 -17.94 13.44 3.67
C GLN A 244 -16.52 14.00 3.85
N CYS A 245 -15.70 13.39 4.71
CA CYS A 245 -14.29 13.79 4.86
C CYS A 245 -13.51 13.59 3.55
N LEU A 246 -13.75 12.48 2.82
CA LEU A 246 -13.14 12.21 1.53
C LEU A 246 -13.54 13.26 0.47
N GLU A 247 -14.84 13.54 0.34
CA GLU A 247 -15.35 14.53 -0.62
C GLU A 247 -14.75 15.92 -0.38
N GLN A 248 -14.72 16.36 0.88
CA GLN A 248 -14.12 17.63 1.27
C GLN A 248 -12.60 17.65 1.04
N TRP A 249 -11.92 16.57 1.40
CA TRP A 249 -10.49 16.41 1.16
C TRP A 249 -10.16 16.55 -0.33
N ILE A 250 -10.80 15.76 -1.19
CA ILE A 250 -10.57 15.78 -2.64
C ILE A 250 -10.81 17.19 -3.21
N ALA A 251 -11.96 17.80 -2.87
CA ALA A 251 -12.32 19.11 -3.40
C ALA A 251 -11.32 20.20 -3.03
N GLN A 252 -10.74 20.14 -1.83
CA GLN A 252 -9.89 21.22 -1.32
C GLN A 252 -8.40 20.98 -1.57
N VAL A 253 -7.92 19.74 -1.56
CA VAL A 253 -6.48 19.45 -1.76
C VAL A 253 -6.09 19.42 -3.22
N ARG A 254 -7.00 18.99 -4.12
CA ARG A 254 -6.72 18.80 -5.55
C ARG A 254 -6.04 19.99 -6.22
N PRO A 255 -6.52 21.25 -6.07
CA PRO A 255 -5.88 22.42 -6.69
C PRO A 255 -4.42 22.65 -6.22
N ASN A 256 -4.08 22.19 -5.01
CA ASN A 256 -2.73 22.32 -4.47
C ASN A 256 -1.79 21.20 -4.96
N LEU A 257 -2.34 20.09 -5.44
CA LEU A 257 -1.58 18.95 -5.95
C LEU A 257 -1.38 18.99 -7.47
N GLU A 258 -2.29 19.60 -8.21
CA GLU A 258 -2.19 19.72 -9.67
C GLU A 258 -0.85 20.30 -10.16
N PRO A 259 -0.27 21.36 -9.53
CA PRO A 259 1.03 21.89 -9.95
C PRO A 259 2.20 20.92 -9.71
N LEU A 260 2.04 19.91 -8.83
CA LEU A 260 3.05 18.89 -8.55
C LEU A 260 3.04 17.75 -9.57
N LEU A 261 1.96 17.62 -10.34
CA LEU A 261 1.71 16.54 -11.29
C LEU A 261 1.41 17.06 -12.70
N PRO A 262 2.29 17.87 -13.30
CA PRO A 262 2.05 18.48 -14.61
C PRO A 262 1.88 17.42 -15.69
N GLY A 263 0.81 17.52 -16.48
CA GLY A 263 0.51 16.60 -17.58
C GLY A 263 0.01 15.22 -17.13
N CYS A 264 -0.32 15.07 -15.86
CA CYS A 264 -0.88 13.83 -15.31
C CYS A 264 -2.38 13.99 -15.02
N GLY A 265 -3.13 12.90 -15.23
CA GLY A 265 -4.41 12.70 -14.56
C GLY A 265 -4.17 12.08 -13.17
N PHE A 266 -4.99 12.40 -12.20
CA PHE A 266 -4.87 11.78 -10.88
C PHE A 266 -6.19 11.76 -10.10
N GLU A 267 -6.28 10.80 -9.18
CA GLU A 267 -7.35 10.64 -8.19
C GLU A 267 -6.72 10.66 -6.79
N CYS A 268 -7.36 11.40 -5.86
CA CYS A 268 -6.93 11.44 -4.46
C CYS A 268 -7.71 10.40 -3.65
N LEU A 269 -7.01 9.65 -2.81
CA LEU A 269 -7.64 8.79 -1.80
C LEU A 269 -7.66 9.48 -0.44
N LEU A 270 -8.56 9.04 0.45
CA LEU A 270 -8.63 9.56 1.80
C LEU A 270 -7.36 9.21 2.58
N PRO A 271 -6.75 10.19 3.25
CA PRO A 271 -5.68 9.89 4.18
C PRO A 271 -6.09 8.90 5.28
N ASP A 272 -5.28 7.88 5.51
CA ASP A 272 -5.51 6.84 6.52
C ASP A 272 -4.18 6.20 6.97
N ALA A 273 -4.25 5.16 7.81
CA ALA A 273 -3.10 4.36 8.21
C ALA A 273 -2.28 3.89 7.01
N TYR A 274 -0.97 3.81 7.17
CA TYR A 274 -0.03 3.58 6.08
C TYR A 274 -0.34 2.29 5.31
N HIS A 275 -0.44 1.14 5.99
CA HIS A 275 -0.65 -0.15 5.32
C HIS A 275 -2.04 -0.28 4.68
N ILE A 276 -3.08 0.30 5.29
CA ILE A 276 -4.42 0.37 4.68
C ILE A 276 -4.34 1.08 3.34
N ASN A 277 -3.69 2.24 3.31
CA ASN A 277 -3.58 3.05 2.11
C ASN A 277 -2.62 2.47 1.06
N MET A 278 -1.60 1.71 1.47
CA MET A 278 -0.76 0.96 0.52
C MET A 278 -1.60 -0.06 -0.25
N ARG A 279 -2.42 -0.85 0.44
CA ARG A 279 -3.31 -1.83 -0.19
C ARG A 279 -4.40 -1.17 -1.06
N GLU A 280 -5.02 -0.11 -0.56
CA GLU A 280 -6.07 0.60 -1.32
C GLU A 280 -5.51 1.27 -2.57
N SER A 281 -4.32 1.89 -2.48
CA SER A 281 -3.69 2.51 -3.65
C SER A 281 -3.33 1.48 -4.73
N ASP A 282 -2.83 0.33 -4.34
CA ASP A 282 -2.51 -0.74 -5.28
C ASP A 282 -3.77 -1.27 -5.98
N ARG A 283 -4.85 -1.55 -5.23
CA ARG A 283 -6.13 -1.94 -5.82
C ARG A 283 -6.64 -0.92 -6.83
N ARG A 284 -6.49 0.36 -6.52
CA ARG A 284 -6.92 1.46 -7.40
C ARG A 284 -6.03 1.64 -8.63
N VAL A 285 -4.73 1.45 -8.51
CA VAL A 285 -3.79 1.58 -9.63
C VAL A 285 -4.01 0.51 -10.70
N ARG A 286 -4.34 -0.73 -10.32
CA ARG A 286 -4.51 -1.88 -11.23
C ARG A 286 -5.41 -1.57 -12.43
N PRO A 287 -6.69 -1.15 -12.26
CA PRO A 287 -7.56 -0.83 -13.39
C PRO A 287 -7.06 0.36 -14.21
N PHE A 288 -6.42 1.35 -13.57
CA PHE A 288 -5.81 2.48 -14.30
C PHE A 288 -4.62 2.02 -15.16
N GLY A 289 -3.82 1.07 -14.67
CA GLY A 289 -2.73 0.47 -15.44
C GLY A 289 -3.22 -0.17 -16.74
N VAL A 290 -4.29 -0.95 -16.66
CA VAL A 290 -4.90 -1.57 -17.85
C VAL A 290 -5.45 -0.53 -18.81
N ARG A 291 -6.25 0.43 -18.33
CA ARG A 291 -6.81 1.51 -19.17
C ARG A 291 -5.72 2.36 -19.82
N ALA A 292 -4.68 2.70 -19.06
CA ALA A 292 -3.55 3.47 -19.55
C ALA A 292 -2.77 2.72 -20.63
N ALA A 293 -2.56 1.41 -20.49
CA ALA A 293 -1.89 0.57 -21.48
C ALA A 293 -2.70 0.48 -22.78
N VAL A 294 -4.01 0.24 -22.70
CA VAL A 294 -4.90 0.23 -23.86
C VAL A 294 -4.89 1.58 -24.56
N HIS A 295 -5.06 2.68 -23.82
CA HIS A 295 -5.04 4.02 -24.38
C HIS A 295 -3.70 4.37 -25.03
N PHE A 296 -2.58 3.98 -24.41
CA PHE A 296 -1.25 4.18 -24.97
C PHE A 296 -1.10 3.47 -26.31
N LEU A 297 -1.47 2.18 -26.39
CA LEU A 297 -1.35 1.40 -27.63
C LEU A 297 -2.25 1.92 -28.74
N THR A 298 -3.52 2.18 -28.46
CA THR A 298 -4.47 2.69 -29.46
C THR A 298 -3.99 4.00 -30.05
N HIS A 299 -3.40 4.86 -29.24
CA HIS A 299 -2.85 6.14 -29.71
C HIS A 299 -1.52 5.97 -30.45
N ALA A 300 -0.60 5.16 -29.93
CA ALA A 300 0.74 4.97 -30.50
C ALA A 300 0.69 4.24 -31.84
N LEU A 301 -0.21 3.27 -31.99
CA LEU A 301 -0.36 2.45 -33.20
C LEU A 301 -1.49 2.92 -34.12
N THR A 302 -2.25 3.95 -33.72
CA THR A 302 -3.41 4.47 -34.45
C THR A 302 -4.44 3.36 -34.73
N LEU A 303 -4.76 2.57 -33.69
CA LEU A 303 -5.71 1.46 -33.74
C LEU A 303 -6.96 1.79 -32.88
N ASP A 304 -8.07 1.14 -33.22
CA ASP A 304 -9.21 1.06 -32.32
C ASP A 304 -8.94 0.01 -31.22
N ALA A 305 -9.46 0.20 -30.00
CA ALA A 305 -9.31 -0.76 -28.90
C ALA A 305 -9.88 -2.16 -29.25
N SER A 306 -10.90 -2.23 -30.10
CA SER A 306 -11.45 -3.48 -30.64
C SER A 306 -10.48 -4.25 -31.58
N GLN A 307 -9.40 -3.64 -31.99
CA GLN A 307 -8.32 -4.26 -32.77
C GLN A 307 -7.16 -4.75 -31.87
N LEU A 308 -7.34 -4.70 -30.55
CA LEU A 308 -6.43 -5.30 -29.59
C LEU A 308 -7.02 -6.61 -29.07
N HIS A 309 -6.15 -7.60 -28.91
CA HIS A 309 -6.43 -8.84 -28.19
C HIS A 309 -5.75 -8.77 -26.81
N ALA A 310 -6.44 -9.24 -25.78
CA ALA A 310 -5.85 -9.38 -24.46
C ALA A 310 -5.65 -10.85 -24.14
N SER A 311 -4.43 -11.20 -23.74
CA SER A 311 -4.07 -12.52 -23.21
C SER A 311 -3.82 -12.41 -21.72
N VAL A 312 -4.57 -13.15 -20.89
CA VAL A 312 -4.50 -13.08 -19.43
C VAL A 312 -4.10 -14.44 -18.88
N ALA A 313 -3.07 -14.50 -18.05
CA ALA A 313 -2.66 -15.72 -17.37
C ALA A 313 -2.35 -15.43 -15.88
N ALA A 314 -2.59 -16.46 -15.06
CA ALA A 314 -2.23 -16.47 -13.66
C ALA A 314 -0.78 -16.92 -13.47
N PHE A 315 -0.08 -16.30 -12.53
CA PHE A 315 1.29 -16.62 -12.17
C PHE A 315 1.43 -16.78 -10.65
N GLY A 316 2.22 -17.77 -10.24
CA GLY A 316 2.48 -18.10 -8.86
C GLY A 316 3.02 -19.51 -8.71
N SER A 317 3.37 -19.94 -7.49
CA SER A 317 3.89 -21.28 -7.23
C SER A 317 2.89 -22.16 -6.47
N GLU A 318 2.57 -21.81 -5.24
CA GLU A 318 1.61 -22.55 -4.39
C GLU A 318 0.21 -21.89 -4.42
N ARG A 319 0.16 -20.62 -4.77
CA ARG A 319 -1.05 -19.83 -4.97
C ARG A 319 -0.83 -18.87 -6.13
N ILE A 320 -1.90 -18.22 -6.60
CA ILE A 320 -1.78 -17.13 -7.57
C ILE A 320 -1.26 -15.88 -6.83
N ASP A 321 -0.12 -15.37 -7.27
CA ASP A 321 0.49 -14.16 -6.74
C ASP A 321 0.16 -12.93 -7.60
N GLU A 322 -0.03 -13.15 -8.93
CA GLU A 322 -0.35 -12.08 -9.87
C GLU A 322 -1.05 -12.63 -11.11
N TYR A 323 -1.81 -11.76 -11.78
CA TYR A 323 -2.20 -11.97 -13.17
C TYR A 323 -1.34 -11.09 -14.07
N ARG A 324 -0.93 -11.62 -15.22
CA ARG A 324 -0.26 -10.84 -16.27
C ARG A 324 -1.17 -10.76 -17.48
N ILE A 325 -1.27 -9.53 -18.02
CA ILE A 325 -2.11 -9.17 -19.14
C ILE A 325 -1.20 -8.76 -20.28
N GLY A 326 -1.17 -9.53 -21.37
CA GLY A 326 -0.48 -9.18 -22.60
C GLY A 326 -1.46 -8.55 -23.58
N LEU A 327 -1.18 -7.35 -24.06
CA LEU A 327 -1.96 -6.68 -25.09
C LEU A 327 -1.26 -6.84 -26.44
N VAL A 328 -1.97 -7.41 -27.41
CA VAL A 328 -1.47 -7.81 -28.73
C VAL A 328 -2.30 -7.12 -29.80
N PRO A 329 -1.71 -6.37 -30.74
CA PRO A 329 -2.42 -5.86 -31.92
C PRO A 329 -2.92 -6.99 -32.81
N SER A 330 -4.10 -6.84 -33.44
CA SER A 330 -4.73 -7.89 -34.24
C SER A 330 -3.95 -8.32 -35.48
N ASP A 331 -3.00 -7.49 -35.94
CA ASP A 331 -2.09 -7.74 -37.05
C ASP A 331 -0.72 -8.30 -36.59
N SER A 332 -0.53 -8.59 -35.34
CA SER A 332 0.70 -9.11 -34.73
C SER A 332 0.45 -10.36 -33.91
N ASP A 333 1.49 -11.13 -33.65
CA ASP A 333 1.50 -12.26 -32.75
C ASP A 333 2.27 -11.94 -31.45
N GLU A 334 2.88 -10.74 -31.37
CA GLU A 334 3.75 -10.34 -30.27
C GLU A 334 3.03 -9.40 -29.29
N VAL A 335 3.33 -9.55 -28.01
CA VAL A 335 2.84 -8.65 -26.97
C VAL A 335 3.48 -7.27 -27.16
N ALA A 336 2.65 -6.28 -27.46
CA ALA A 336 3.10 -4.90 -27.63
C ALA A 336 3.20 -4.15 -26.29
N GLN A 337 2.35 -4.50 -25.30
CA GLN A 337 2.36 -3.92 -23.97
C GLN A 337 1.91 -4.96 -22.95
N GLY A 338 2.59 -5.02 -21.82
CA GLY A 338 2.21 -5.87 -20.70
C GLY A 338 1.76 -5.07 -19.48
N VAL A 339 0.84 -5.63 -18.72
CA VAL A 339 0.38 -5.09 -17.43
C VAL A 339 0.39 -6.21 -16.40
N VAL A 340 0.95 -5.92 -15.21
CA VAL A 340 0.89 -6.82 -14.07
C VAL A 340 -0.27 -6.37 -13.17
N TRP A 341 -1.06 -7.36 -12.74
CA TRP A 341 -2.14 -7.20 -11.77
C TRP A 341 -1.81 -8.06 -10.55
N PRO A 342 -1.08 -7.53 -9.57
CA PRO A 342 -0.66 -8.28 -8.40
C PRO A 342 -1.82 -8.59 -7.47
N LEU A 343 -1.75 -9.71 -6.74
CA LEU A 343 -2.63 -10.01 -5.62
C LEU A 343 -1.90 -9.72 -4.32
N LEU A 344 -2.53 -8.98 -3.44
CA LEU A 344 -1.93 -8.51 -2.20
C LEU A 344 -2.39 -9.32 -0.99
N GLY A 345 -1.44 -9.82 -0.22
CA GLY A 345 -1.68 -10.38 1.10
C GLY A 345 -2.70 -11.52 1.11
N SER A 346 -3.88 -11.27 1.66
CA SER A 346 -4.98 -12.22 1.77
C SER A 346 -5.90 -12.28 0.54
N GLU A 347 -5.67 -11.46 -0.49
CA GLU A 347 -6.46 -11.54 -1.71
C GLU A 347 -6.29 -12.90 -2.37
N SER A 348 -7.40 -13.50 -2.78
CA SER A 348 -7.43 -14.80 -3.44
C SER A 348 -8.20 -14.72 -4.76
N GLU A 349 -8.03 -15.76 -5.59
CA GLU A 349 -8.83 -15.92 -6.81
C GLU A 349 -10.31 -16.14 -6.54
N HIS A 350 -10.67 -16.48 -5.30
CA HIS A 350 -12.04 -16.78 -4.87
C HIS A 350 -12.76 -15.60 -4.25
N ASP A 351 -12.09 -14.44 -4.12
CA ASP A 351 -12.73 -13.22 -3.64
C ASP A 351 -13.82 -12.75 -4.61
N GLU A 352 -14.96 -12.27 -4.11
CA GLU A 352 -16.04 -11.74 -4.94
C GLU A 352 -16.01 -10.19 -4.95
N PRO A 353 -16.00 -9.54 -6.15
CA PRO A 353 -15.89 -10.18 -7.47
C PRO A 353 -14.52 -10.80 -7.70
N SER A 354 -14.47 -11.89 -8.49
CA SER A 354 -13.18 -12.52 -8.77
C SER A 354 -12.25 -11.56 -9.50
N GLN A 355 -10.96 -11.65 -9.23
CA GLN A 355 -9.96 -10.77 -9.85
C GLN A 355 -9.96 -10.88 -11.37
N LEU A 356 -10.22 -12.09 -11.92
CA LEU A 356 -10.38 -12.30 -13.36
C LEU A 356 -11.59 -11.58 -13.95
N GLU A 357 -12.71 -11.54 -13.22
CA GLU A 357 -13.89 -10.78 -13.66
C GLU A 357 -13.62 -9.28 -13.65
N ALA A 358 -12.95 -8.78 -12.61
CA ALA A 358 -12.53 -7.39 -12.55
C ALA A 358 -11.60 -7.02 -13.72
N ILE A 359 -10.62 -7.88 -14.06
CA ILE A 359 -9.75 -7.69 -15.23
C ILE A 359 -10.56 -7.67 -16.53
N ARG A 360 -11.49 -8.62 -16.71
CA ARG A 360 -12.36 -8.68 -17.90
C ARG A 360 -13.22 -7.43 -18.05
N GLU A 361 -13.80 -6.95 -16.94
CA GLU A 361 -14.64 -5.76 -16.95
C GLU A 361 -13.83 -4.53 -17.36
N VAL A 362 -12.67 -4.31 -16.76
CA VAL A 362 -11.79 -3.18 -17.11
C VAL A 362 -11.33 -3.22 -18.55
N LEU A 363 -10.98 -4.39 -19.08
CA LEU A 363 -10.61 -4.55 -20.50
C LEU A 363 -11.78 -4.22 -21.44
N ARG A 364 -13.01 -4.70 -21.13
CA ARG A 364 -14.20 -4.40 -21.92
C ARG A 364 -14.59 -2.91 -21.86
N GLU A 365 -14.52 -2.30 -20.70
CA GLU A 365 -14.72 -0.85 -20.54
C GLU A 365 -13.71 -0.04 -21.35
N ALA A 366 -12.47 -0.54 -21.45
CA ALA A 366 -11.43 0.06 -22.28
C ALA A 366 -11.61 -0.21 -23.79
N GLY A 367 -12.63 -1.00 -24.18
CA GLY A 367 -12.97 -1.31 -25.57
C GLY A 367 -12.31 -2.58 -26.13
N VAL A 368 -11.56 -3.32 -25.34
CA VAL A 368 -10.97 -4.62 -25.74
C VAL A 368 -12.02 -5.72 -25.56
N THR A 369 -12.47 -6.31 -26.65
CA THR A 369 -13.54 -7.32 -26.66
C THR A 369 -13.05 -8.74 -26.80
N ASP A 370 -11.88 -8.94 -27.43
CA ASP A 370 -11.24 -10.24 -27.57
C ASP A 370 -10.28 -10.50 -26.41
N ILE A 371 -10.74 -11.31 -25.45
CA ILE A 371 -10.02 -11.58 -24.21
C ILE A 371 -9.86 -13.11 -24.07
N ARG A 372 -8.63 -13.57 -24.15
CA ARG A 372 -8.26 -14.96 -23.94
C ARG A 372 -7.71 -15.12 -22.51
N ILE A 373 -8.27 -16.07 -21.77
CA ILE A 373 -7.78 -16.44 -20.43
C ILE A 373 -7.18 -17.83 -20.51
N TRP A 374 -5.96 -17.94 -20.01
CA TRP A 374 -5.27 -19.21 -19.86
C TRP A 374 -5.67 -19.87 -18.56
N PRO A 375 -6.10 -21.14 -18.57
CA PRO A 375 -6.59 -21.81 -17.36
C PRO A 375 -5.47 -22.29 -16.42
N GLU A 376 -4.23 -22.28 -16.91
CA GLU A 376 -3.08 -22.79 -16.16
C GLU A 376 -2.42 -21.70 -15.34
N VAL A 377 -1.93 -22.07 -14.15
CA VAL A 377 -1.09 -21.18 -13.33
C VAL A 377 0.37 -21.44 -13.74
N ASN A 378 1.07 -20.39 -14.10
CA ASN A 378 2.44 -20.44 -14.59
C ASN A 378 3.42 -20.00 -13.48
N GLU A 379 4.65 -20.50 -13.52
CA GLU A 379 5.72 -19.92 -12.71
C GLU A 379 6.11 -18.53 -13.26
N PRO A 380 6.38 -17.54 -12.38
CA PRO A 380 6.79 -16.22 -12.82
C PRO A 380 8.14 -16.26 -13.55
N GLU A 381 8.14 -15.89 -14.82
CA GLU A 381 9.33 -15.76 -15.64
C GLU A 381 9.64 -14.29 -15.93
N TYR A 382 10.94 -13.98 -16.04
CA TYR A 382 11.43 -12.64 -16.30
C TYR A 382 12.47 -12.66 -17.40
N CYS A 383 12.56 -11.59 -18.17
CA CYS A 383 13.60 -11.43 -19.18
C CYS A 383 15.00 -11.43 -18.51
N GLU A 384 15.90 -12.28 -18.99
CA GLU A 384 17.25 -12.40 -18.44
C GLU A 384 18.09 -11.11 -18.64
N ASP A 385 17.81 -10.35 -19.70
CA ASP A 385 18.57 -9.15 -20.04
C ASP A 385 18.13 -7.90 -19.26
N CYS A 386 16.82 -7.70 -19.07
CA CYS A 386 16.27 -6.45 -18.51
C CYS A 386 15.40 -6.65 -17.26
N GLY A 387 15.11 -7.89 -16.84
CA GLY A 387 14.34 -8.21 -15.65
C GLY A 387 12.83 -7.88 -15.76
N VAL A 388 12.34 -7.52 -16.95
CA VAL A 388 10.91 -7.27 -17.18
C VAL A 388 10.15 -8.60 -17.15
N PRO A 389 8.95 -8.66 -16.53
CA PRO A 389 8.10 -9.85 -16.57
C PRO A 389 7.80 -10.30 -18.00
N LEU A 390 7.82 -11.61 -18.24
CA LEU A 390 7.31 -12.18 -19.49
C LEU A 390 5.79 -12.27 -19.41
N TYR A 391 5.13 -11.89 -20.49
CA TYR A 391 3.68 -11.81 -20.57
C TYR A 391 3.12 -12.93 -21.44
N PRO A 392 1.89 -13.42 -21.17
CA PRO A 392 1.26 -14.42 -22.01
C PRO A 392 0.98 -13.83 -23.40
N ASN A 393 1.32 -14.58 -24.44
CA ASN A 393 0.98 -14.26 -25.83
C ASN A 393 -0.23 -15.08 -26.29
N LEU A 394 -0.64 -14.93 -27.56
CA LEU A 394 -1.80 -15.62 -28.11
C LEU A 394 -1.50 -17.05 -28.57
N LYS A 395 -0.22 -17.46 -28.63
CA LYS A 395 0.22 -18.78 -29.11
C LYS A 395 0.65 -19.70 -28.01
#